data_fd60b03ab9f505950ef250c4b5df4d32
#
_entry.id   fd60b03ab9f505950ef250c4b5df4d32
#
_cell.length_a   1.000
_cell.length_b   1.000
_cell.length_c   1.000
_cell.angle_alpha   90.00
_cell.angle_beta   90.00
_cell.angle_gamma   90.00
#
_symmetry.space_group_name_H-M   'P 1'
#
loop_
_entity.id
_entity.type
_entity.pdbx_description
1 polymer ?
#
loop_
_entity_poly.entity_id
_entity_poly.type
_entity_poly.pdbx_seq_one_letter_code
_entity_poly.pdbx_strand_id
1 'polypeptide(L)'
;MPDAVLTFGCHLPTFGPIATRGNVLAFARKMEALGYESLWASDHVVLPYTIKSKYPYNPTGQFPLPPTAAFLEPLTTLALVAGVTERAQLGTTILVLPHRHPVLAAKMLATLDHLAEGRVILGVGVGWMREEIEILGGNYDRRGAWSDEAIRIMRVCWSQERARYGGEFFSFDEIGVVPQPPRKAIPIWVGGHTPRALRRVAELGDGWHAAFTPPDVFAGDIARLRAECEKVNRRFDDLAITLRVGLSFRDTPGGADRKPLQGTPEQIVADIGRYRELGVGSFLLEARYRDLDDMVAIFERFAREIRPAVTPSPRRT
;
A
#
# COMPACT_ATOMS: atom_id res chain seq x y z
N MET A 1 -17.37 9.61 10.42
CA MET A 1 -16.61 10.78 10.88
C MET A 1 -16.49 11.77 9.72
N PRO A 2 -17.26 12.85 9.67
CA PRO A 2 -17.25 13.79 8.52
C PRO A 2 -16.02 14.69 8.43
N ASP A 3 -15.18 14.78 9.44
CA ASP A 3 -14.11 15.77 9.55
C ASP A 3 -12.67 15.22 9.43
N ALA A 4 -12.49 13.95 9.11
CA ALA A 4 -11.14 13.43 8.86
C ALA A 4 -10.59 14.04 7.56
N VAL A 5 -9.42 14.67 7.65
CA VAL A 5 -8.71 15.23 6.50
C VAL A 5 -8.36 14.10 5.54
N LEU A 6 -8.84 14.18 4.29
CA LEU A 6 -8.45 13.25 3.24
C LEU A 6 -6.96 13.41 2.93
N THR A 7 -6.27 12.28 2.81
CA THR A 7 -4.86 12.25 2.41
C THR A 7 -4.69 11.57 1.05
N PHE A 8 -3.71 12.03 0.28
CA PHE A 8 -3.41 11.52 -1.05
C PHE A 8 -1.94 11.14 -1.15
N GLY A 9 -1.69 9.92 -1.56
CA GLY A 9 -0.35 9.41 -1.83
C GLY A 9 -0.15 9.10 -3.30
N CYS A 10 1.10 8.96 -3.70
CA CYS A 10 1.51 8.64 -5.06
C CYS A 10 2.29 7.32 -5.10
N HIS A 11 2.03 6.51 -6.12
CA HIS A 11 2.90 5.39 -6.45
C HIS A 11 4.20 5.93 -7.08
N LEU A 12 5.35 5.52 -6.55
CA LEU A 12 6.67 5.87 -7.09
C LEU A 12 6.91 5.20 -8.45
N PRO A 13 7.76 5.77 -9.34
CA PRO A 13 8.14 5.15 -10.60
C PRO A 13 9.15 4.00 -10.38
N THR A 14 8.67 2.88 -9.82
CA THR A 14 9.51 1.76 -9.37
C THR A 14 9.58 0.59 -10.35
N PHE A 15 8.87 0.65 -11.47
CA PHE A 15 8.88 -0.40 -12.48
C PHE A 15 8.88 0.16 -13.92
N GLY A 16 9.30 -0.70 -14.85
CA GLY A 16 9.38 -0.38 -16.27
C GLY A 16 10.53 0.58 -16.65
N PRO A 17 10.47 1.22 -17.82
CA PRO A 17 11.59 2.00 -18.37
C PRO A 17 11.99 3.21 -17.54
N ILE A 18 11.06 3.77 -16.76
CA ILE A 18 11.33 4.95 -15.93
C ILE A 18 11.84 4.62 -14.52
N ALA A 19 12.00 3.34 -14.19
CA ALA A 19 12.50 2.88 -12.90
C ALA A 19 14.02 3.13 -12.79
N THR A 20 14.41 4.38 -12.67
CA THR A 20 15.80 4.80 -12.49
C THR A 20 15.99 5.60 -11.22
N ARG A 21 17.21 5.60 -10.66
CA ARG A 21 17.54 6.40 -9.47
C ARG A 21 17.14 7.88 -9.65
N GLY A 22 17.49 8.47 -10.81
CA GLY A 22 17.20 9.88 -11.08
C GLY A 22 15.70 10.17 -11.03
N ASN A 23 14.90 9.36 -11.72
CA ASN A 23 13.46 9.53 -11.80
C ASN A 23 12.76 9.32 -10.42
N VAL A 24 13.17 8.29 -9.68
CA VAL A 24 12.62 8.05 -8.32
C VAL A 24 12.86 9.24 -7.41
N LEU A 25 14.09 9.77 -7.39
CA LEU A 25 14.44 10.90 -6.52
C LEU A 25 13.76 12.21 -6.97
N ALA A 26 13.76 12.50 -8.28
CA ALA A 26 13.09 13.69 -8.80
C ALA A 26 11.59 13.66 -8.52
N PHE A 27 10.94 12.53 -8.75
CA PHE A 27 9.52 12.34 -8.49
C PHE A 27 9.19 12.48 -6.99
N ALA A 28 9.96 11.83 -6.11
CA ALA A 28 9.71 11.87 -4.67
C ALA A 28 9.76 13.31 -4.12
N ARG A 29 10.82 14.07 -4.46
CA ARG A 29 10.94 15.49 -4.07
C ARG A 29 9.79 16.34 -4.63
N LYS A 30 9.43 16.13 -5.88
CA LYS A 30 8.36 16.87 -6.55
C LYS A 30 7.01 16.61 -5.89
N MET A 31 6.67 15.36 -5.59
CA MET A 31 5.40 15.00 -4.96
C MET A 31 5.31 15.55 -3.53
N GLU A 32 6.39 15.47 -2.75
CA GLU A 32 6.43 16.08 -1.42
C GLU A 32 6.28 17.62 -1.49
N ALA A 33 6.89 18.28 -2.46
CA ALA A 33 6.75 19.72 -2.69
C ALA A 33 5.33 20.11 -3.10
N LEU A 34 4.61 19.25 -3.84
CA LEU A 34 3.20 19.41 -4.17
C LEU A 34 2.26 19.08 -3.00
N GLY A 35 2.81 18.66 -1.85
CA GLY A 35 2.04 18.38 -0.63
C GLY A 35 1.37 17.01 -0.62
N TYR A 36 1.81 16.03 -1.42
CA TYR A 36 1.33 14.66 -1.27
C TYR A 36 1.82 14.07 0.06
N GLU A 37 0.89 13.45 0.80
CA GLU A 37 1.13 13.00 2.17
C GLU A 37 1.86 11.68 2.24
N SER A 38 1.91 10.88 1.16
CA SER A 38 2.59 9.59 1.17
C SER A 38 3.11 9.14 -0.20
N LEU A 39 4.21 8.37 -0.18
CA LEU A 39 4.89 7.83 -1.36
C LEU A 39 4.99 6.31 -1.22
N TRP A 40 4.67 5.57 -2.28
CA TRP A 40 4.42 4.15 -2.19
C TRP A 40 5.20 3.35 -3.24
N ALA A 41 5.67 2.16 -2.85
CA ALA A 41 6.34 1.21 -3.73
C ALA A 41 5.67 -0.18 -3.68
N SER A 42 5.54 -0.81 -4.84
CA SER A 42 5.06 -2.20 -4.98
C SER A 42 6.19 -3.20 -4.83
N ASP A 43 5.85 -4.47 -4.58
CA ASP A 43 6.81 -5.54 -4.33
C ASP A 43 6.70 -6.68 -5.36
N HIS A 44 7.77 -6.86 -6.10
CA HIS A 44 8.16 -8.09 -6.80
C HIS A 44 9.67 -8.24 -6.68
N VAL A 45 10.14 -9.43 -6.38
CA VAL A 45 11.57 -9.76 -6.21
C VAL A 45 12.11 -10.38 -7.48
N VAL A 46 11.36 -11.32 -8.06
CA VAL A 46 11.69 -11.97 -9.33
C VAL A 46 10.45 -12.11 -10.19
N LEU A 47 10.60 -11.93 -11.51
CA LEU A 47 9.54 -12.16 -12.48
C LEU A 47 9.89 -13.39 -13.32
N PRO A 48 9.21 -14.54 -13.12
CA PRO A 48 9.44 -15.74 -13.91
C PRO A 48 9.09 -15.51 -15.39
N TYR A 49 9.84 -16.13 -16.30
CA TYR A 49 9.52 -16.11 -17.73
C TYR A 49 8.20 -16.83 -18.08
N THR A 50 7.78 -17.76 -17.22
CA THR A 50 6.51 -18.47 -17.34
C THR A 50 5.71 -18.28 -16.07
N ILE A 51 4.59 -17.57 -16.15
CA ILE A 51 3.66 -17.33 -15.06
C ILE A 51 2.36 -18.06 -15.39
N LYS A 52 1.98 -19.05 -14.57
CA LYS A 52 0.70 -19.80 -14.66
C LYS A 52 -0.35 -19.21 -13.73
N SER A 53 0.09 -18.54 -12.66
CA SER A 53 -0.78 -17.83 -11.73
C SER A 53 -1.55 -16.70 -12.43
N LYS A 54 -2.83 -16.52 -12.06
CA LYS A 54 -3.66 -15.46 -12.65
C LYS A 54 -3.49 -14.17 -11.86
N TYR A 55 -3.13 -13.08 -12.56
CA TYR A 55 -3.06 -11.75 -11.97
C TYR A 55 -4.46 -11.21 -11.64
N PRO A 56 -4.75 -10.87 -10.38
CA PRO A 56 -6.12 -10.58 -9.93
C PRO A 56 -6.68 -9.23 -10.42
N TYR A 57 -5.82 -8.31 -10.87
CA TYR A 57 -6.22 -6.94 -11.25
C TYR A 57 -6.33 -6.72 -12.76
N ASN A 58 -6.23 -7.79 -13.55
CA ASN A 58 -6.41 -7.75 -15.00
C ASN A 58 -7.46 -8.80 -15.40
N PRO A 59 -8.51 -8.43 -16.17
CA PRO A 59 -9.53 -9.37 -16.62
C PRO A 59 -8.97 -10.55 -17.41
N THR A 60 -7.85 -10.38 -18.12
CA THR A 60 -7.18 -11.48 -18.85
C THR A 60 -6.41 -12.43 -17.91
N GLY A 61 -6.19 -12.03 -16.67
CA GLY A 61 -5.35 -12.76 -15.72
C GLY A 61 -3.84 -12.67 -16.01
N GLN A 62 -3.43 -11.89 -17.00
CA GLN A 62 -2.01 -11.73 -17.35
C GLN A 62 -1.37 -10.60 -16.54
N PHE A 63 -0.17 -10.84 -16.06
CA PHE A 63 0.64 -9.78 -15.45
C PHE A 63 1.17 -8.85 -16.55
N PRO A 64 1.07 -7.52 -16.40
CA PRO A 64 1.30 -6.59 -17.51
C PRO A 64 2.79 -6.32 -17.82
N LEU A 65 3.72 -6.75 -16.98
CA LEU A 65 5.14 -6.51 -17.17
C LEU A 65 5.87 -7.76 -17.67
N PRO A 66 6.78 -7.65 -18.64
CA PRO A 66 7.65 -8.75 -19.04
C PRO A 66 8.70 -9.02 -17.95
N PRO A 67 9.28 -10.24 -17.90
CA PRO A 67 10.29 -10.60 -16.91
C PRO A 67 11.61 -9.80 -17.04
N THR A 68 11.80 -9.13 -18.17
CA THR A 68 12.94 -8.23 -18.43
C THR A 68 12.70 -6.79 -17.98
N ALA A 69 11.49 -6.46 -17.50
CA ALA A 69 11.21 -5.13 -16.99
C ALA A 69 11.93 -4.90 -15.66
N ALA A 70 12.52 -3.73 -15.49
CA ALA A 70 13.02 -3.30 -14.19
C ALA A 70 11.87 -3.29 -13.18
N PHE A 71 12.12 -3.82 -11.99
CA PHE A 71 11.23 -3.70 -10.84
C PHE A 71 12.10 -3.47 -9.60
N LEU A 72 12.06 -2.26 -9.04
CA LEU A 72 12.91 -1.89 -7.91
C LEU A 72 12.34 -2.48 -6.62
N GLU A 73 13.21 -3.08 -5.80
CA GLU A 73 12.83 -3.65 -4.51
C GLU A 73 12.33 -2.54 -3.57
N PRO A 74 11.14 -2.69 -2.96
CA PRO A 74 10.46 -1.60 -2.29
C PRO A 74 11.20 -1.03 -1.08
N LEU A 75 11.75 -1.86 -0.21
CA LEU A 75 12.39 -1.36 1.03
C LEU A 75 13.69 -0.62 0.73
N THR A 76 14.48 -1.12 -0.22
CA THR A 76 15.69 -0.44 -0.71
C THR A 76 15.35 0.89 -1.38
N THR A 77 14.29 0.93 -2.18
CA THR A 77 13.82 2.15 -2.85
C THR A 77 13.31 3.17 -1.84
N LEU A 78 12.50 2.74 -0.86
CA LEU A 78 11.98 3.62 0.18
C LEU A 78 13.09 4.16 1.09
N ALA A 79 14.15 3.40 1.36
CA ALA A 79 15.32 3.90 2.08
C ALA A 79 16.03 5.02 1.32
N LEU A 80 16.15 4.89 0.00
CA LEU A 80 16.70 5.96 -0.86
C LEU A 80 15.80 7.21 -0.83
N VAL A 81 14.47 7.03 -0.87
CA VAL A 81 13.49 8.12 -0.83
C VAL A 81 13.46 8.79 0.54
N ALA A 82 13.62 8.04 1.64
CA ALA A 82 13.71 8.58 3.00
C ALA A 82 14.82 9.64 3.12
N GLY A 83 15.96 9.43 2.45
CA GLY A 83 17.09 10.36 2.46
C GLY A 83 16.89 11.67 1.69
N VAL A 84 15.76 11.84 0.99
CA VAL A 84 15.48 13.04 0.17
C VAL A 84 14.09 13.64 0.43
N THR A 85 13.37 13.12 1.39
CA THR A 85 12.04 13.58 1.83
C THR A 85 12.03 13.76 3.35
N GLU A 86 11.23 14.70 3.83
CA GLU A 86 11.20 15.06 5.25
C GLU A 86 9.83 14.82 5.91
N ARG A 87 8.75 14.89 5.14
CA ARG A 87 7.37 14.88 5.66
C ARG A 87 6.53 13.72 5.16
N ALA A 88 6.70 13.35 3.89
CA ALA A 88 5.89 12.32 3.27
C ALA A 88 6.07 10.97 3.97
N GLN A 89 4.97 10.31 4.26
CA GLN A 89 4.97 8.92 4.72
C GLN A 89 5.47 8.01 3.61
N LEU A 90 6.13 6.92 3.97
CA LEU A 90 6.73 5.97 3.03
C LEU A 90 6.06 4.61 3.18
N GLY A 91 5.37 4.17 2.13
CA GLY A 91 4.54 2.98 2.21
C GLY A 91 4.88 1.88 1.21
N THR A 92 4.59 0.65 1.57
CA THR A 92 4.55 -0.47 0.63
C THR A 92 3.13 -0.76 0.17
N THR A 93 2.93 -1.02 -1.13
CA THR A 93 1.60 -1.28 -1.71
C THR A 93 1.61 -2.47 -2.67
N ILE A 94 1.73 -3.63 -2.17
CA ILE A 94 1.94 -4.12 -0.80
C ILE A 94 3.25 -4.88 -0.71
N LEU A 95 3.88 -4.98 0.47
CA LEU A 95 4.96 -5.94 0.71
C LEU A 95 4.36 -7.35 0.76
N VAL A 96 4.87 -8.24 -0.07
CA VAL A 96 4.43 -9.64 -0.10
C VAL A 96 5.18 -10.40 1.01
N LEU A 97 4.47 -10.66 2.11
CA LEU A 97 5.11 -11.23 3.31
C LEU A 97 5.86 -12.55 3.05
N PRO A 98 5.32 -13.51 2.27
CA PRO A 98 6.03 -14.76 2.00
C PRO A 98 7.35 -14.65 1.21
N HIS A 99 7.68 -13.47 0.69
CA HIS A 99 8.95 -13.29 -0.04
C HIS A 99 10.17 -13.14 0.87
N ARG A 100 9.99 -12.91 2.18
CA ARG A 100 11.10 -12.60 3.11
C ARG A 100 10.90 -13.27 4.45
N HIS A 101 11.99 -13.73 5.06
CA HIS A 101 11.94 -14.23 6.44
C HIS A 101 11.43 -13.10 7.39
N PRO A 102 10.45 -13.36 8.28
CA PRO A 102 9.77 -12.30 9.04
C PRO A 102 10.70 -11.53 10.00
N VAL A 103 11.70 -12.16 10.60
CA VAL A 103 12.70 -11.47 11.44
C VAL A 103 13.59 -10.55 10.60
N LEU A 104 13.97 -10.99 9.38
CA LEU A 104 14.71 -10.14 8.45
C LEU A 104 13.85 -8.94 8.01
N ALA A 105 12.60 -9.18 7.64
CA ALA A 105 11.65 -8.12 7.28
C ALA A 105 11.44 -7.14 8.45
N ALA A 106 11.27 -7.64 9.67
CA ALA A 106 11.16 -6.82 10.88
C ALA A 106 12.37 -5.91 11.06
N LYS A 107 13.59 -6.44 10.87
CA LYS A 107 14.85 -5.69 10.98
C LYS A 107 14.97 -4.61 9.88
N MET A 108 14.68 -4.97 8.63
CA MET A 108 14.74 -4.02 7.50
C MET A 108 13.75 -2.86 7.69
N LEU A 109 12.51 -3.17 8.07
CA LEU A 109 11.46 -2.19 8.31
C LEU A 109 11.76 -1.30 9.53
N ALA A 110 12.27 -1.87 10.63
CA ALA A 110 12.68 -1.10 11.79
C ALA A 110 13.83 -0.13 11.46
N THR A 111 14.79 -0.58 10.65
CA THR A 111 15.89 0.28 10.16
C THR A 111 15.36 1.39 9.27
N LEU A 112 14.49 1.05 8.31
CA LEU A 112 13.86 2.04 7.44
C LEU A 112 13.06 3.08 8.23
N ASP A 113 12.23 2.64 9.18
CA ASP A 113 11.40 3.55 9.99
C ASP A 113 12.25 4.43 10.91
N HIS A 114 13.36 3.88 11.44
CA HIS A 114 14.31 4.66 12.22
C HIS A 114 14.98 5.77 11.38
N LEU A 115 15.45 5.44 10.17
CA LEU A 115 16.05 6.40 9.24
C LEU A 115 15.04 7.39 8.65
N ALA A 116 13.78 6.99 8.55
CA ALA A 116 12.67 7.81 8.10
C ALA A 116 11.95 8.56 9.25
N GLU A 117 12.49 8.52 10.47
CA GLU A 117 11.95 9.23 11.64
C GLU A 117 10.47 8.90 11.93
N GLY A 118 10.11 7.61 11.81
CA GLY A 118 8.77 7.13 12.11
C GLY A 118 7.71 7.38 11.02
N ARG A 119 8.12 7.62 9.77
CA ARG A 119 7.22 7.89 8.64
C ARG A 119 6.79 6.64 7.86
N VAL A 120 7.17 5.44 8.27
CA VAL A 120 6.84 4.23 7.51
C VAL A 120 5.41 3.75 7.78
N ILE A 121 4.74 3.31 6.71
CA ILE A 121 3.50 2.55 6.72
C ILE A 121 3.75 1.22 6.00
N LEU A 122 3.48 0.12 6.68
CA LEU A 122 3.65 -1.20 6.11
C LEU A 122 2.34 -1.72 5.51
N GLY A 123 2.15 -1.55 4.21
CA GLY A 123 1.10 -2.25 3.49
C GLY A 123 1.54 -3.69 3.20
N VAL A 124 0.73 -4.68 3.57
CA VAL A 124 1.07 -6.10 3.47
C VAL A 124 0.06 -6.91 2.70
N GLY A 125 0.51 -7.99 2.07
CA GLY A 125 -0.33 -8.99 1.44
C GLY A 125 0.32 -10.37 1.43
N VAL A 126 -0.48 -11.36 1.04
CA VAL A 126 -0.03 -12.77 1.01
C VAL A 126 0.57 -13.19 -0.34
N GLY A 127 0.48 -12.33 -1.35
CA GLY A 127 0.93 -12.63 -2.71
C GLY A 127 -0.06 -13.45 -3.54
N TRP A 128 0.00 -13.26 -4.84
CA TRP A 128 -0.85 -13.94 -5.83
C TRP A 128 -0.05 -14.90 -6.72
N MET A 129 1.25 -14.62 -6.92
CA MET A 129 2.12 -15.36 -7.84
C MET A 129 2.78 -16.55 -7.11
N ARG A 130 2.28 -17.76 -7.40
CA ARG A 130 2.81 -18.99 -6.80
C ARG A 130 4.28 -19.18 -7.13
N GLU A 131 4.61 -18.97 -8.40
CA GLU A 131 5.96 -19.19 -8.93
C GLU A 131 7.01 -18.35 -8.21
N GLU A 132 6.72 -17.09 -7.96
CA GLU A 132 7.63 -16.18 -7.25
C GLU A 132 7.80 -16.60 -5.78
N ILE A 133 6.70 -16.91 -5.10
CA ILE A 133 6.72 -17.33 -3.69
C ILE A 133 7.55 -18.63 -3.54
N GLU A 134 7.37 -19.60 -4.45
CA GLU A 134 8.07 -20.89 -4.39
C GLU A 134 9.57 -20.76 -4.75
N ILE A 135 9.93 -19.90 -5.73
CA ILE A 135 11.34 -19.57 -6.04
C ILE A 135 12.04 -18.97 -4.83
N LEU A 136 11.34 -18.17 -4.04
CA LEU A 136 11.89 -17.55 -2.82
C LEU A 136 11.83 -18.47 -1.59
N GLY A 137 11.47 -19.74 -1.76
CA GLY A 137 11.45 -20.75 -0.70
C GLY A 137 10.17 -20.76 0.14
N GLY A 138 9.16 -19.95 -0.23
CA GLY A 138 7.88 -19.91 0.46
C GLY A 138 6.94 -21.05 0.05
N ASN A 139 5.99 -21.39 0.91
CA ASN A 139 4.91 -22.32 0.60
C ASN A 139 3.64 -21.55 0.22
N TYR A 140 3.29 -21.57 -1.07
CA TYR A 140 2.14 -20.84 -1.58
C TYR A 140 0.83 -21.25 -0.90
N ASP A 141 0.60 -22.54 -0.65
CA ASP A 141 -0.66 -23.05 -0.10
C ASP A 141 -0.84 -22.69 1.38
N ARG A 142 0.27 -22.45 2.09
CA ARG A 142 0.29 -22.03 3.49
C ARG A 142 0.53 -20.52 3.67
N ARG A 143 0.68 -19.74 2.59
CA ARG A 143 1.06 -18.32 2.61
C ARG A 143 0.21 -17.44 3.51
N GLY A 144 -1.08 -17.76 3.67
CA GLY A 144 -1.99 -17.01 4.55
C GLY A 144 -1.63 -17.16 6.03
N ALA A 145 -1.54 -18.39 6.52
CA ALA A 145 -1.18 -18.68 7.91
C ALA A 145 0.25 -18.21 8.22
N TRP A 146 1.17 -18.43 7.28
CA TRP A 146 2.54 -17.94 7.37
C TRP A 146 2.59 -16.41 7.52
N SER A 147 1.77 -15.67 6.74
CA SER A 147 1.69 -14.22 6.83
C SER A 147 1.09 -13.72 8.14
N ASP A 148 0.11 -14.44 8.69
CA ASP A 148 -0.47 -14.11 9.99
C ASP A 148 0.58 -14.22 11.10
N GLU A 149 1.42 -15.24 11.04
CA GLU A 149 2.53 -15.44 11.97
C GLU A 149 3.63 -14.39 11.76
N ALA A 150 3.96 -14.07 10.50
CA ALA A 150 4.93 -13.03 10.16
C ALA A 150 4.55 -11.65 10.72
N ILE A 151 3.28 -11.26 10.67
CA ILE A 151 2.80 -10.00 11.26
C ILE A 151 3.01 -10.01 12.79
N ARG A 152 2.70 -11.11 13.47
CA ARG A 152 2.90 -11.23 14.93
C ARG A 152 4.38 -11.14 15.29
N ILE A 153 5.24 -11.82 14.55
CA ILE A 153 6.71 -11.77 14.74
C ILE A 153 7.24 -10.34 14.59
N MET A 154 6.84 -9.62 13.53
CA MET A 154 7.27 -8.25 13.33
C MET A 154 6.85 -7.36 14.50
N ARG A 155 5.61 -7.47 14.99
CA ARG A 155 5.15 -6.70 16.16
C ARG A 155 5.95 -7.02 17.42
N VAL A 156 6.25 -8.28 17.68
CA VAL A 156 7.07 -8.72 18.82
C VAL A 156 8.49 -8.15 18.70
N CYS A 157 9.12 -8.26 17.52
CA CYS A 157 10.47 -7.72 17.27
C CYS A 157 10.56 -6.20 17.44
N TRP A 158 9.49 -5.45 17.13
CA TRP A 158 9.48 -4.00 17.25
C TRP A 158 9.19 -3.50 18.66
N SER A 159 8.43 -4.26 19.45
CA SER A 159 7.93 -3.81 20.76
C SER A 159 8.73 -4.33 21.95
N GLN A 160 9.40 -5.47 21.81
CA GLN A 160 10.12 -6.13 22.90
C GLN A 160 11.64 -5.99 22.74
N GLU A 161 12.34 -5.72 23.84
CA GLU A 161 13.81 -5.67 23.88
C GLU A 161 14.41 -7.07 23.68
N ARG A 162 13.82 -8.06 24.36
CA ARG A 162 14.14 -9.48 24.25
C ARG A 162 12.94 -10.18 23.62
N ALA A 163 12.91 -10.17 22.28
CA ALA A 163 11.82 -10.75 21.53
C ALA A 163 11.85 -12.29 21.59
N ARG A 164 10.70 -12.89 21.92
CA ARG A 164 10.47 -14.33 21.92
C ARG A 164 9.26 -14.65 21.07
N TYR A 165 9.30 -15.76 20.37
CA TYR A 165 8.17 -16.22 19.59
C TYR A 165 8.15 -17.74 19.48
N GLY A 166 6.96 -18.34 19.60
CA GLY A 166 6.72 -19.76 19.36
C GLY A 166 5.45 -19.92 18.54
N GLY A 167 5.60 -20.36 17.30
CA GLY A 167 4.52 -20.55 16.36
C GLY A 167 4.67 -21.83 15.55
N GLU A 168 3.85 -21.98 14.52
CA GLU A 168 3.86 -23.16 13.65
C GLU A 168 5.05 -23.13 12.67
N PHE A 169 5.38 -21.94 12.13
CA PHE A 169 6.42 -21.78 11.10
C PHE A 169 7.73 -21.31 11.68
N PHE A 170 7.69 -20.58 12.79
CA PHE A 170 8.87 -19.95 13.38
C PHE A 170 8.89 -20.10 14.90
N SER A 171 10.09 -20.32 15.41
CA SER A 171 10.34 -20.31 16.86
C SER A 171 11.73 -19.72 17.12
N PHE A 172 11.82 -18.83 18.08
CA PHE A 172 13.08 -18.28 18.57
C PHE A 172 12.93 -17.79 20.01
N ASP A 173 14.05 -17.76 20.72
CA ASP A 173 14.12 -17.31 22.09
C ASP A 173 15.14 -16.17 22.21
N GLU A 174 14.75 -15.13 22.94
CA GLU A 174 15.56 -13.96 23.34
C GLU A 174 16.46 -13.36 22.25
N ILE A 175 15.85 -12.82 21.20
CA ILE A 175 16.60 -12.07 20.19
C ILE A 175 16.41 -10.55 20.37
N GLY A 176 17.46 -9.77 20.09
CA GLY A 176 17.39 -8.32 19.98
C GLY A 176 17.26 -7.87 18.53
N VAL A 177 16.26 -7.03 18.20
CA VAL A 177 16.09 -6.39 16.90
C VAL A 177 16.23 -4.88 17.06
N VAL A 178 17.47 -4.37 16.96
CA VAL A 178 17.83 -2.98 17.23
C VAL A 178 18.45 -2.37 15.96
N PRO A 179 18.14 -1.08 15.56
CA PRO A 179 17.22 -0.18 16.24
C PRO A 179 15.77 -0.66 16.14
N GLN A 180 14.97 -0.34 17.15
CA GLN A 180 13.52 -0.49 17.07
C GLN A 180 12.90 0.72 16.35
N PRO A 181 11.69 0.60 15.78
CA PRO A 181 10.96 1.77 15.29
C PRO A 181 10.80 2.82 16.40
N PRO A 182 10.86 4.14 16.08
CA PRO A 182 10.74 5.21 17.09
C PRO A 182 9.50 5.10 17.98
N ARG A 183 8.39 4.63 17.42
CA ARG A 183 7.13 4.41 18.15
C ARG A 183 6.98 2.98 18.69
N LYS A 184 8.01 2.13 18.58
CA LYS A 184 7.98 0.69 18.87
C LYS A 184 6.88 -0.08 18.11
N ALA A 185 6.39 0.49 17.04
CA ALA A 185 5.37 -0.04 16.14
C ALA A 185 5.45 0.65 14.78
N ILE A 186 5.14 -0.08 13.72
CA ILE A 186 4.89 0.44 12.37
C ILE A 186 3.44 0.12 12.04
N PRO A 187 2.62 1.09 11.58
CA PRO A 187 1.24 0.80 11.16
C PRO A 187 1.21 -0.25 10.04
N ILE A 188 0.40 -1.30 10.22
CA ILE A 188 0.26 -2.40 9.26
C ILE A 188 -1.10 -2.31 8.58
N TRP A 189 -1.11 -2.02 7.27
CA TRP A 189 -2.31 -1.98 6.46
C TRP A 189 -2.39 -3.25 5.60
N VAL A 190 -3.45 -4.02 5.78
CA VAL A 190 -3.61 -5.32 5.13
C VAL A 190 -4.37 -5.18 3.82
N GLY A 191 -3.80 -5.68 2.74
CA GLY A 191 -4.43 -5.74 1.41
C GLY A 191 -5.29 -6.97 1.20
N GLY A 192 -6.18 -6.89 0.20
CA GLY A 192 -7.03 -7.98 -0.27
C GLY A 192 -8.51 -7.85 0.10
N HIS A 193 -9.34 -8.65 -0.59
CA HIS A 193 -10.81 -8.58 -0.56
C HIS A 193 -11.46 -9.89 -0.13
N THR A 194 -10.67 -10.95 0.05
CA THR A 194 -11.21 -12.26 0.45
C THR A 194 -11.66 -12.23 1.92
N PRO A 195 -12.61 -13.09 2.32
CA PRO A 195 -13.00 -13.20 3.73
C PRO A 195 -11.81 -13.40 4.67
N ARG A 196 -10.80 -14.18 4.25
CA ARG A 196 -9.57 -14.39 5.04
C ARG A 196 -8.73 -13.11 5.14
N ALA A 197 -8.69 -12.28 4.09
CA ALA A 197 -7.98 -11.01 4.13
C ALA A 197 -8.68 -10.02 5.08
N LEU A 198 -10.00 -9.88 4.99
CA LEU A 198 -10.77 -8.99 5.88
C LEU A 198 -10.70 -9.43 7.34
N ARG A 199 -10.74 -10.74 7.61
CA ARG A 199 -10.48 -11.27 8.95
C ARG A 199 -9.08 -10.90 9.44
N ARG A 200 -8.04 -11.01 8.61
CA ARG A 200 -6.66 -10.58 8.95
C ARG A 200 -6.59 -9.09 9.26
N VAL A 201 -7.31 -8.24 8.52
CA VAL A 201 -7.44 -6.82 8.86
C VAL A 201 -7.99 -6.66 10.27
N ALA A 202 -9.10 -7.32 10.59
CA ALA A 202 -9.75 -7.21 11.89
C ALA A 202 -8.87 -7.73 13.03
N GLU A 203 -8.18 -8.84 12.86
CA GLU A 203 -7.37 -9.48 13.91
C GLU A 203 -5.98 -8.84 14.06
N LEU A 204 -5.32 -8.47 12.97
CA LEU A 204 -3.88 -8.19 12.96
C LEU A 204 -3.50 -6.84 12.34
N GLY A 205 -4.36 -6.22 11.53
CA GLY A 205 -4.05 -4.97 10.81
C GLY A 205 -4.36 -3.72 11.62
N ASP A 206 -3.74 -2.60 11.27
CA ASP A 206 -4.11 -1.26 11.75
C ASP A 206 -4.94 -0.50 10.69
N GLY A 207 -5.11 -1.10 9.52
CA GLY A 207 -5.94 -0.59 8.44
C GLY A 207 -6.19 -1.61 7.34
N TRP A 208 -7.18 -1.31 6.51
CA TRP A 208 -7.48 -2.03 5.28
C TRP A 208 -6.98 -1.24 4.07
N HIS A 209 -6.10 -1.84 3.28
CA HIS A 209 -5.55 -1.28 2.06
C HIS A 209 -6.21 -1.93 0.84
N ALA A 210 -7.40 -1.44 0.49
CA ALA A 210 -8.13 -1.90 -0.69
C ALA A 210 -7.42 -1.47 -1.98
N ALA A 211 -7.58 -2.23 -3.06
CA ALA A 211 -6.99 -1.92 -4.35
C ALA A 211 -7.99 -2.11 -5.49
N PHE A 212 -8.14 -1.09 -6.34
CA PHE A 212 -8.88 -1.09 -7.59
C PHE A 212 -10.34 -1.57 -7.47
N THR A 213 -10.95 -1.39 -6.31
CA THR A 213 -12.30 -1.89 -5.98
C THR A 213 -13.35 -0.85 -6.36
N PRO A 214 -14.35 -1.19 -7.21
CA PRO A 214 -15.47 -0.29 -7.49
C PRO A 214 -16.29 0.03 -6.22
N PRO A 215 -16.98 1.20 -6.15
CA PRO A 215 -17.67 1.64 -4.94
C PRO A 215 -18.70 0.64 -4.40
N ASP A 216 -19.45 -0.02 -5.27
CA ASP A 216 -20.50 -0.96 -4.84
C ASP A 216 -19.90 -2.24 -4.21
N VAL A 217 -18.82 -2.76 -4.80
CA VAL A 217 -18.06 -3.89 -4.23
C VAL A 217 -17.38 -3.46 -2.93
N PHE A 218 -16.82 -2.25 -2.91
CA PHE A 218 -16.17 -1.68 -1.72
C PHE A 218 -17.14 -1.55 -0.54
N ALA A 219 -18.37 -1.09 -0.78
CA ALA A 219 -19.42 -1.03 0.25
C ALA A 219 -19.72 -2.41 0.87
N GLY A 220 -19.81 -3.44 0.04
CA GLY A 220 -19.98 -4.82 0.50
C GLY A 220 -18.79 -5.33 1.31
N ASP A 221 -17.57 -4.96 0.94
CA ASP A 221 -16.36 -5.31 1.70
C ASP A 221 -16.29 -4.58 3.05
N ILE A 222 -16.69 -3.31 3.12
CA ILE A 222 -16.82 -2.56 4.38
C ILE A 222 -17.81 -3.24 5.33
N ALA A 223 -18.98 -3.65 4.83
CA ALA A 223 -19.96 -4.35 5.66
C ALA A 223 -19.40 -5.68 6.22
N ARG A 224 -18.69 -6.44 5.38
CA ARG A 224 -18.00 -7.68 5.80
C ARG A 224 -16.91 -7.40 6.83
N LEU A 225 -16.10 -6.36 6.62
CA LEU A 225 -15.03 -6.00 7.55
C LEU A 225 -15.57 -5.58 8.91
N ARG A 226 -16.69 -4.82 8.96
CA ARG A 226 -17.38 -4.50 10.23
C ARG A 226 -17.78 -5.77 10.97
N ALA A 227 -18.41 -6.73 10.27
CA ALA A 227 -18.78 -8.01 10.87
C ALA A 227 -17.57 -8.82 11.38
N GLU A 228 -16.41 -8.78 10.68
CA GLU A 228 -15.19 -9.43 11.19
C GLU A 228 -14.64 -8.71 12.44
N CYS A 229 -14.69 -7.38 12.49
CA CYS A 229 -14.31 -6.61 13.67
C CYS A 229 -15.19 -6.95 14.90
N GLU A 230 -16.50 -7.09 14.72
CA GLU A 230 -17.42 -7.49 15.80
C GLU A 230 -17.06 -8.86 16.39
N LYS A 231 -16.69 -9.85 15.54
CA LYS A 231 -16.28 -11.19 16.00
C LYS A 231 -15.09 -11.18 16.94
N VAL A 232 -14.18 -10.21 16.77
CA VAL A 232 -12.95 -10.10 17.57
C VAL A 232 -13.02 -8.97 18.60
N ASN A 233 -14.21 -8.41 18.82
CA ASN A 233 -14.47 -7.29 19.74
C ASN A 233 -13.58 -6.07 19.48
N ARG A 234 -13.38 -5.73 18.20
CA ARG A 234 -12.59 -4.57 17.76
C ARG A 234 -13.51 -3.47 17.24
N ARG A 235 -13.20 -2.23 17.56
CA ARG A 235 -13.88 -1.07 16.98
C ARG A 235 -13.43 -0.89 15.52
N PHE A 236 -14.39 -0.88 14.60
CA PHE A 236 -14.12 -0.63 13.20
C PHE A 236 -13.47 0.75 12.96
N ASP A 237 -13.86 1.75 13.73
CA ASP A 237 -13.39 3.14 13.60
C ASP A 237 -11.92 3.33 13.99
N ASP A 238 -11.28 2.33 14.60
CA ASP A 238 -9.85 2.31 14.89
C ASP A 238 -9.01 1.87 13.67
N LEU A 239 -9.67 1.45 12.57
CA LEU A 239 -9.00 1.04 11.35
C LEU A 239 -8.84 2.21 10.36
N ALA A 240 -7.65 2.37 9.81
CA ALA A 240 -7.45 3.19 8.62
C ALA A 240 -8.09 2.49 7.41
N ILE A 241 -8.99 3.18 6.70
CA ILE A 241 -9.60 2.68 5.47
C ILE A 241 -8.97 3.42 4.28
N THR A 242 -8.27 2.67 3.44
CA THR A 242 -7.46 3.25 2.36
C THR A 242 -7.75 2.57 1.03
N LEU A 243 -7.56 3.30 -0.06
CA LEU A 243 -7.83 2.80 -1.41
C LEU A 243 -6.68 3.13 -2.37
N ARG A 244 -6.05 2.09 -2.95
CA ARG A 244 -5.22 2.21 -4.14
C ARG A 244 -6.12 2.25 -5.37
N VAL A 245 -5.98 3.27 -6.21
CA VAL A 245 -6.85 3.49 -7.36
C VAL A 245 -6.09 4.11 -8.52
N GLY A 246 -6.45 3.72 -9.75
CA GLY A 246 -5.87 4.29 -10.97
C GLY A 246 -6.37 5.71 -11.22
N LEU A 247 -5.47 6.63 -11.56
CA LEU A 247 -5.79 8.01 -11.91
C LEU A 247 -5.53 8.26 -13.40
N SER A 248 -6.53 8.78 -14.09
CA SER A 248 -6.34 9.34 -15.45
C SER A 248 -7.38 10.39 -15.77
N PHE A 249 -6.96 11.47 -16.41
CA PHE A 249 -7.84 12.54 -16.86
C PHE A 249 -8.36 12.29 -18.27
N ARG A 250 -9.61 12.69 -18.51
CA ARG A 250 -10.26 12.74 -19.83
C ARG A 250 -10.81 14.14 -20.07
N ASP A 251 -10.88 14.54 -21.34
CA ASP A 251 -11.45 15.84 -21.72
C ASP A 251 -12.97 15.75 -21.86
N THR A 252 -13.53 14.56 -22.04
CA THR A 252 -14.97 14.30 -22.15
C THR A 252 -15.43 13.30 -21.08
N PRO A 253 -16.67 13.43 -20.58
CA PRO A 253 -17.20 12.49 -19.61
C PRO A 253 -17.19 11.04 -20.10
N GLY A 254 -16.69 10.15 -19.27
CA GLY A 254 -16.79 8.71 -19.50
C GLY A 254 -18.17 8.16 -19.16
N GLY A 255 -18.58 7.06 -19.82
CA GLY A 255 -19.84 6.37 -19.57
C GLY A 255 -19.89 5.63 -18.22
N ALA A 256 -20.98 4.88 -18.00
CA ALA A 256 -21.23 4.16 -16.75
C ALA A 256 -20.21 3.05 -16.46
N ASP A 257 -19.53 2.54 -17.48
CA ASP A 257 -18.51 1.48 -17.41
C ASP A 257 -17.09 2.01 -17.11
N ARG A 258 -16.91 3.35 -16.96
CA ARG A 258 -15.61 3.93 -16.65
C ARG A 258 -15.12 3.44 -15.28
N LYS A 259 -13.82 3.26 -15.17
CA LYS A 259 -13.19 2.96 -13.88
C LYS A 259 -13.18 4.21 -12.98
N PRO A 260 -13.33 4.05 -11.65
CA PRO A 260 -13.26 5.18 -10.71
C PRO A 260 -11.94 5.97 -10.86
N LEU A 261 -12.02 7.28 -10.67
CA LEU A 261 -10.94 8.26 -10.82
C LEU A 261 -10.31 8.30 -12.23
N GLN A 262 -11.00 7.79 -13.25
CA GLN A 262 -10.58 7.83 -14.66
C GLN A 262 -11.65 8.56 -15.48
N GLY A 263 -11.64 9.89 -15.46
CA GLY A 263 -12.69 10.71 -16.09
C GLY A 263 -12.35 12.19 -16.15
N THR A 264 -13.38 13.03 -16.31
CA THR A 264 -13.22 14.48 -16.18
C THR A 264 -12.94 14.87 -14.72
N PRO A 265 -12.43 16.08 -14.46
CA PRO A 265 -12.24 16.58 -13.10
C PRO A 265 -13.48 16.42 -12.20
N GLU A 266 -14.66 16.73 -12.71
CA GLU A 266 -15.92 16.64 -11.96
C GLU A 266 -16.26 15.18 -11.62
N GLN A 267 -16.01 14.25 -12.56
CA GLN A 267 -16.21 12.83 -12.32
C GLN A 267 -15.24 12.26 -11.27
N ILE A 268 -13.99 12.73 -11.28
CA ILE A 268 -12.97 12.32 -10.28
C ILE A 268 -13.37 12.85 -8.90
N VAL A 269 -13.80 14.11 -8.79
CA VAL A 269 -14.29 14.72 -7.53
C VAL A 269 -15.48 13.94 -6.99
N ALA A 270 -16.45 13.61 -7.84
CA ALA A 270 -17.64 12.84 -7.46
C ALA A 270 -17.27 11.43 -6.96
N ASP A 271 -16.33 10.75 -7.63
CA ASP A 271 -15.86 9.44 -7.20
C ASP A 271 -15.18 9.49 -5.82
N ILE A 272 -14.31 10.48 -5.58
CA ILE A 272 -13.66 10.67 -4.27
C ILE A 272 -14.72 10.90 -3.19
N GLY A 273 -15.77 11.70 -3.49
CA GLY A 273 -16.90 11.91 -2.59
C GLY A 273 -17.60 10.59 -2.21
N ARG A 274 -17.91 9.74 -3.19
CA ARG A 274 -18.53 8.42 -2.95
C ARG A 274 -17.67 7.52 -2.05
N TYR A 275 -16.36 7.45 -2.29
CA TYR A 275 -15.47 6.64 -1.43
C TYR A 275 -15.31 7.24 -0.02
N ARG A 276 -15.29 8.57 0.10
CA ARG A 276 -15.29 9.24 1.41
C ARG A 276 -16.52 8.89 2.23
N GLU A 277 -17.70 8.85 1.61
CA GLU A 277 -18.96 8.42 2.28
C GLU A 277 -18.88 6.96 2.76
N LEU A 278 -18.10 6.11 2.07
CA LEU A 278 -17.82 4.73 2.47
C LEU A 278 -16.71 4.61 3.53
N GLY A 279 -16.14 5.74 3.97
CA GLY A 279 -15.15 5.79 5.04
C GLY A 279 -13.70 5.82 4.59
N VAL A 280 -13.40 5.95 3.29
CA VAL A 280 -12.02 6.10 2.80
C VAL A 280 -11.43 7.41 3.29
N GLY A 281 -10.34 7.33 4.07
CA GLY A 281 -9.59 8.48 4.57
C GLY A 281 -8.29 8.75 3.82
N SER A 282 -7.77 7.76 3.07
CA SER A 282 -6.52 7.90 2.31
C SER A 282 -6.62 7.24 0.94
N PHE A 283 -6.18 7.97 -0.08
CA PHE A 283 -6.10 7.47 -1.45
C PHE A 283 -4.64 7.34 -1.88
N LEU A 284 -4.27 6.15 -2.35
CA LEU A 284 -3.04 5.95 -3.10
C LEU A 284 -3.36 6.02 -4.60
N LEU A 285 -2.86 7.04 -5.26
CA LEU A 285 -3.08 7.30 -6.67
C LEU A 285 -1.99 6.63 -7.51
N GLU A 286 -2.42 5.89 -8.53
CA GLU A 286 -1.55 5.27 -9.52
C GLU A 286 -1.86 5.85 -10.90
N ALA A 287 -0.99 6.70 -11.41
CA ALA A 287 -1.16 7.30 -12.73
C ALA A 287 -0.81 6.30 -13.84
N ARG A 288 -1.51 6.40 -14.97
CA ARG A 288 -1.05 5.83 -16.25
C ARG A 288 -0.29 6.89 -17.01
N TYR A 289 0.94 6.60 -17.37
CA TYR A 289 1.88 7.56 -17.95
C TYR A 289 2.68 6.94 -19.11
N ARG A 290 3.22 7.79 -19.98
CA ARG A 290 4.14 7.45 -21.07
C ARG A 290 5.59 7.55 -20.62
N ASP A 291 5.89 8.59 -19.85
CA ASP A 291 7.21 8.95 -19.34
C ASP A 291 7.09 9.65 -17.98
N LEU A 292 8.21 10.10 -17.40
CA LEU A 292 8.21 10.77 -16.10
C LEU A 292 7.50 12.13 -16.12
N ASP A 293 7.69 12.91 -17.18
CA ASP A 293 7.11 14.25 -17.29
C ASP A 293 5.59 14.17 -17.37
N ASP A 294 5.08 13.23 -18.15
CA ASP A 294 3.65 12.92 -18.21
C ASP A 294 3.10 12.48 -16.85
N MET A 295 3.84 11.61 -16.13
CA MET A 295 3.47 11.19 -14.78
C MET A 295 3.41 12.38 -13.81
N VAL A 296 4.41 13.25 -13.82
CA VAL A 296 4.44 14.46 -12.97
C VAL A 296 3.29 15.39 -13.33
N ALA A 297 3.03 15.63 -14.61
CA ALA A 297 1.94 16.51 -15.07
C ALA A 297 0.56 16.02 -14.60
N ILE A 298 0.31 14.71 -14.58
CA ILE A 298 -0.94 14.13 -14.06
C ILE A 298 -1.11 14.47 -12.56
N PHE A 299 -0.07 14.32 -11.76
CA PHE A 299 -0.14 14.63 -10.33
C PHE A 299 -0.20 16.14 -10.06
N GLU A 300 0.49 16.98 -10.84
CA GLU A 300 0.34 18.44 -10.78
C GLU A 300 -1.09 18.87 -11.08
N ARG A 301 -1.70 18.27 -12.11
CA ARG A 301 -3.09 18.55 -12.48
C ARG A 301 -4.04 18.14 -11.34
N PHE A 302 -3.85 16.97 -10.73
CA PHE A 302 -4.64 16.53 -9.58
C PHE A 302 -4.52 17.50 -8.40
N ALA A 303 -3.30 17.90 -8.05
CA ALA A 303 -3.05 18.83 -6.95
C ALA A 303 -3.71 20.19 -7.19
N ARG A 304 -3.74 20.67 -8.44
CA ARG A 304 -4.32 21.97 -8.83
C ARG A 304 -5.85 21.94 -8.97
N GLU A 305 -6.40 20.90 -9.60
CA GLU A 305 -7.81 20.88 -10.02
C GLU A 305 -8.72 20.06 -9.11
N ILE A 306 -8.22 18.96 -8.54
CA ILE A 306 -9.06 18.02 -7.78
C ILE A 306 -8.93 18.24 -6.27
N ARG A 307 -7.71 18.32 -5.76
CA ARG A 307 -7.46 18.39 -4.32
C ARG A 307 -8.20 19.55 -3.62
N PRO A 308 -8.21 20.78 -4.13
CA PRO A 308 -8.95 21.89 -3.50
C PRO A 308 -10.47 21.66 -3.44
N ALA A 309 -11.03 20.88 -4.37
CA ALA A 309 -12.46 20.59 -4.42
C ALA A 309 -12.91 19.51 -3.42
N VAL A 310 -11.97 18.64 -2.95
CA VAL A 310 -12.29 17.50 -2.07
C VAL A 310 -11.75 17.66 -0.65
N THR A 311 -10.77 18.54 -0.44
CA THR A 311 -10.27 18.92 0.89
C THR A 311 -10.87 20.27 1.28
N PRO A 312 -11.64 20.37 2.40
CA PRO A 312 -12.12 21.65 2.88
C PRO A 312 -10.92 22.59 3.11
N SER A 313 -11.00 23.81 2.62
CA SER A 313 -10.04 24.87 3.02
C SER A 313 -10.05 24.97 4.54
N PRO A 314 -8.89 25.06 5.20
CA PRO A 314 -8.86 25.36 6.63
C PRO A 314 -9.67 26.63 6.85
N ARG A 315 -10.70 26.57 7.72
CA ARG A 315 -11.48 27.76 8.08
C ARG A 315 -10.45 28.77 8.60
N ARG A 316 -10.35 29.91 7.91
CA ARG A 316 -9.60 31.06 8.45
C ARG A 316 -10.32 31.46 9.75
N THR A 317 -9.73 31.08 10.87
CA THR A 317 -10.07 31.63 12.20
C THR A 317 -9.41 32.98 12.35
#